data_c94d33dcc1b12ec6bd1afb9c6f314d57
#
_entry.id   c94d33dcc1b12ec6bd1afb9c6f314d57
#
_cell.length_a   1.000
_cell.length_b   1.000
_cell.length_c   1.000
_cell.angle_alpha   90.00
_cell.angle_beta   90.00
_cell.angle_gamma   90.00
#
_symmetry.space_group_name_H-M   'P 1'
#
loop_
_entity.id
_entity.type
_entity.pdbx_description
1 polymer ?
#
loop_
_entity_poly.entity_id
_entity_poly.type
_entity_poly.pdbx_seq_one_letter_code
_entity_poly.pdbx_strand_id
1 'polypeptide(L)'
;MALVNEHFLKLANNYLFADIAKKVNAYKIAHPKQRVISLGIGDVTQPLCPAVIKAMHKAVDEMAEQASFRGYGPERGYDFLREAIIKNDFLPRGIHLDANEVFVNDGAKSDTGNIQEILRWDNNIGVTDPIYPVYIDSNVMIGRAGVFENGKWSNVTYMPCDESDDFIPQIPDHRVDMIYLCYPNNPTGTVISKEELRKWVNYAIKNESIILYDAAYEAYITDPSIPHSIYEIRGARKVAIEFHSYSKTAGFTGVRCGYTIVPKELKAKTLAGEEVALNPIWDRRQCTKFNGTSYISQRAAEAIYTPEGKKQVKATINYYMENAHFMRAELQKLGLRVYGGENAPYLWVKTPNNTPSWKFFEEMLYGASVVCTPGVGFGPSGEGYIRLTAFGEHEDCKEAMERIAKWLGK
;
A
#
# COMPACT_ATOMS: atom_id res chain seq x y z
N MET A 1 -27.49 22.97 16.84
CA MET A 1 -26.94 22.33 15.61
C MET A 1 -25.67 21.58 16.03
N ALA A 2 -25.49 20.34 15.58
CA ALA A 2 -24.25 19.60 15.84
C ALA A 2 -23.07 20.26 15.12
N LEU A 3 -21.88 20.17 15.71
CA LEU A 3 -20.65 20.70 15.11
C LEU A 3 -19.96 19.62 14.27
N VAL A 4 -19.40 20.03 13.14
CA VAL A 4 -18.59 19.16 12.27
C VAL A 4 -17.18 19.01 12.83
N ASN A 5 -16.51 17.89 12.52
CA ASN A 5 -15.07 17.77 12.73
C ASN A 5 -14.33 18.62 11.67
N GLU A 6 -13.86 19.80 12.09
CA GLU A 6 -13.23 20.78 11.21
C GLU A 6 -11.88 20.30 10.59
N HIS A 7 -11.28 19.24 11.13
CA HIS A 7 -10.06 18.66 10.55
C HIS A 7 -10.31 18.13 9.14
N PHE A 8 -11.52 17.63 8.84
CA PHE A 8 -11.87 17.19 7.49
C PHE A 8 -11.91 18.35 6.48
N LEU A 9 -12.18 19.58 6.94
CA LEU A 9 -12.21 20.77 6.08
C LEU A 9 -10.79 21.22 5.66
N LYS A 10 -9.75 20.73 6.35
CA LYS A 10 -8.34 21.03 6.03
C LYS A 10 -7.84 20.24 4.81
N LEU A 11 -8.49 19.14 4.46
CA LEU A 11 -8.16 18.36 3.27
C LEU A 11 -8.58 19.13 2.01
N ALA A 12 -7.74 19.12 0.99
CA ALA A 12 -8.10 19.69 -0.29
C ALA A 12 -9.39 19.06 -0.81
N ASN A 13 -10.28 19.86 -1.41
CA ASN A 13 -11.55 19.38 -1.98
C ASN A 13 -11.33 18.35 -3.11
N ASN A 14 -10.12 18.28 -3.65
CA ASN A 14 -9.73 17.40 -4.74
C ASN A 14 -8.66 16.41 -4.25
N TYR A 15 -9.03 15.14 -4.19
CA TYR A 15 -8.10 14.05 -4.04
C TYR A 15 -7.32 13.86 -5.36
N LEU A 16 -5.99 13.64 -5.32
CA LEU A 16 -5.11 13.49 -6.49
C LEU A 16 -5.74 12.71 -7.66
N PHE A 17 -6.31 11.54 -7.36
CA PHE A 17 -6.91 10.69 -8.39
C PHE A 17 -8.22 11.25 -8.96
N ALA A 18 -8.93 12.11 -8.24
CA ALA A 18 -10.12 12.81 -8.75
C ALA A 18 -9.72 13.89 -9.77
N ASP A 19 -8.63 14.63 -9.52
CA ASP A 19 -8.11 15.62 -10.47
C ASP A 19 -7.61 14.97 -11.76
N ILE A 20 -6.88 13.84 -11.64
CA ILE A 20 -6.49 13.03 -12.79
C ILE A 20 -7.73 12.61 -13.59
N ALA A 21 -8.74 12.04 -12.92
CA ALA A 21 -9.95 11.59 -13.58
C ALA A 21 -10.69 12.73 -14.30
N LYS A 22 -10.76 13.93 -13.70
CA LYS A 22 -11.34 15.11 -14.31
C LYS A 22 -10.61 15.51 -15.59
N LYS A 23 -9.28 15.59 -15.57
CA LYS A 23 -8.45 15.93 -16.75
C LYS A 23 -8.58 14.87 -17.85
N VAL A 24 -8.54 13.59 -17.50
CA VAL A 24 -8.70 12.47 -18.45
C VAL A 24 -10.08 12.48 -19.08
N ASN A 25 -11.15 12.75 -18.31
CA ASN A 25 -12.51 12.85 -18.86
C ASN A 25 -12.65 14.04 -19.83
N ALA A 26 -12.08 15.20 -19.48
CA ALA A 26 -12.06 16.36 -20.38
C ALA A 26 -11.32 16.04 -21.68
N TYR A 27 -10.17 15.34 -21.62
CA TYR A 27 -9.43 14.89 -22.78
C TYR A 27 -10.25 13.93 -23.67
N LYS A 28 -10.92 12.93 -23.07
CA LYS A 28 -11.77 11.97 -23.81
C LYS A 28 -12.93 12.65 -24.53
N ILE A 29 -13.54 13.67 -23.91
CA ILE A 29 -14.62 14.45 -24.55
C ILE A 29 -14.08 15.23 -25.75
N ALA A 30 -12.90 15.84 -25.62
CA ALA A 30 -12.26 16.61 -26.70
C ALA A 30 -11.71 15.72 -27.83
N HIS A 31 -11.36 14.46 -27.51
CA HIS A 31 -10.72 13.53 -28.44
C HIS A 31 -11.43 12.16 -28.48
N PRO A 32 -12.73 12.10 -28.88
CA PRO A 32 -13.56 10.89 -28.74
C PRO A 32 -13.11 9.68 -29.55
N LYS A 33 -12.22 9.89 -30.53
CA LYS A 33 -11.66 8.82 -31.38
C LYS A 33 -10.32 8.29 -30.85
N GLN A 34 -9.73 8.95 -29.85
CA GLN A 34 -8.43 8.55 -29.29
C GLN A 34 -8.64 7.55 -28.14
N ARG A 35 -8.04 6.38 -28.26
CA ARG A 35 -8.00 5.42 -27.16
C ARG A 35 -6.97 5.89 -26.13
N VAL A 36 -7.42 6.06 -24.90
CA VAL A 36 -6.56 6.43 -23.76
C VAL A 36 -6.12 5.16 -23.04
N ILE A 37 -4.82 4.99 -22.85
CA ILE A 37 -4.25 3.91 -22.05
C ILE A 37 -3.93 4.47 -20.66
N SER A 38 -4.50 3.85 -19.61
CA SER A 38 -4.34 4.32 -18.24
C SER A 38 -3.31 3.47 -17.50
N LEU A 39 -2.14 4.04 -17.24
CA LEU A 39 -1.06 3.45 -16.43
C LEU A 39 -0.81 4.26 -15.14
N GLY A 40 -1.75 5.13 -14.75
CA GLY A 40 -1.63 5.96 -13.55
C GLY A 40 -2.25 5.32 -12.30
N ILE A 41 -3.38 4.64 -12.44
CA ILE A 41 -4.12 4.07 -11.29
C ILE A 41 -3.55 2.69 -10.98
N GLY A 42 -3.16 2.49 -9.72
CA GLY A 42 -2.66 1.20 -9.23
C GLY A 42 -3.79 0.19 -8.97
N ASP A 43 -4.67 -0.04 -9.92
CA ASP A 43 -5.70 -1.08 -9.85
C ASP A 43 -5.31 -2.29 -10.72
N VAL A 44 -5.64 -3.48 -10.24
CA VAL A 44 -5.36 -4.74 -10.94
C VAL A 44 -6.35 -4.95 -12.08
N THR A 45 -5.91 -5.58 -13.18
CA THR A 45 -6.71 -5.81 -14.39
C THR A 45 -7.02 -7.29 -14.62
N GLN A 46 -6.19 -8.20 -14.11
CA GLN A 46 -6.42 -9.62 -14.29
C GLN A 46 -7.59 -10.11 -13.43
N PRO A 47 -8.43 -11.01 -13.95
CA PRO A 47 -9.54 -11.57 -13.21
C PRO A 47 -9.06 -12.39 -12.01
N LEU A 48 -9.96 -12.60 -11.04
CA LEU A 48 -9.70 -13.49 -9.92
C LEU A 48 -9.36 -14.90 -10.42
N CYS A 49 -8.39 -15.54 -9.79
CA CYS A 49 -7.97 -16.87 -10.22
C CYS A 49 -9.06 -17.92 -9.96
N PRO A 50 -9.11 -19.03 -10.76
CA PRO A 50 -10.15 -20.04 -10.67
C PRO A 50 -10.32 -20.68 -9.28
N ALA A 51 -9.21 -20.86 -8.53
CA ALA A 51 -9.28 -21.40 -7.17
C ALA A 51 -10.08 -20.49 -6.23
N VAL A 52 -9.90 -19.17 -6.35
CA VAL A 52 -10.63 -18.16 -5.59
C VAL A 52 -12.12 -18.18 -5.96
N ILE A 53 -12.45 -18.16 -7.25
CA ILE A 53 -13.83 -18.19 -7.73
C ILE A 53 -14.55 -19.45 -7.25
N LYS A 54 -13.92 -20.63 -7.35
CA LYS A 54 -14.47 -21.90 -6.85
C LYS A 54 -14.75 -21.85 -5.34
N ALA A 55 -13.84 -21.26 -4.56
CA ALA A 55 -14.02 -21.12 -3.11
C ALA A 55 -15.17 -20.17 -2.77
N MET A 56 -15.32 -19.07 -3.53
CA MET A 56 -16.43 -18.12 -3.35
C MET A 56 -17.78 -18.80 -3.63
N HIS A 57 -17.91 -19.52 -4.76
CA HIS A 57 -19.15 -20.27 -5.07
C HIS A 57 -19.49 -21.26 -3.95
N LYS A 58 -18.51 -22.06 -3.52
CA LYS A 58 -18.72 -23.00 -2.41
C LYS A 58 -19.17 -22.28 -1.13
N ALA A 59 -18.56 -21.17 -0.79
CA ALA A 59 -18.94 -20.40 0.40
C ALA A 59 -20.37 -19.81 0.30
N VAL A 60 -20.81 -19.44 -0.91
CA VAL A 60 -22.19 -19.00 -1.16
C VAL A 60 -23.17 -20.17 -0.99
N ASP A 61 -22.86 -21.34 -1.54
CA ASP A 61 -23.68 -22.54 -1.39
C ASP A 61 -23.80 -22.95 0.09
N GLU A 62 -22.70 -22.88 0.85
CA GLU A 62 -22.72 -23.13 2.31
C GLU A 62 -23.62 -22.15 3.07
N MET A 63 -23.81 -20.93 2.60
CA MET A 63 -24.72 -19.95 3.21
C MET A 63 -26.20 -20.26 2.94
N ALA A 64 -26.51 -21.06 1.93
CA ALA A 64 -27.88 -21.46 1.60
C ALA A 64 -28.40 -22.57 2.50
N GLU A 65 -27.51 -23.34 3.14
CA GLU A 65 -27.87 -24.51 3.93
C GLU A 65 -27.87 -24.20 5.44
N GLN A 66 -28.93 -24.59 6.15
CA GLN A 66 -29.04 -24.30 7.59
C GLN A 66 -27.88 -24.89 8.41
N ALA A 67 -27.35 -26.05 8.04
CA ALA A 67 -26.27 -26.73 8.75
C ALA A 67 -24.90 -26.03 8.60
N SER A 68 -24.70 -25.27 7.54
CA SER A 68 -23.43 -24.59 7.22
C SER A 68 -23.55 -23.07 7.17
N PHE A 69 -24.74 -22.52 7.38
CA PHE A 69 -24.99 -21.09 7.45
C PHE A 69 -24.05 -20.40 8.47
N ARG A 70 -23.53 -19.24 8.09
CA ARG A 70 -22.67 -18.42 8.94
C ARG A 70 -23.33 -17.06 9.20
N GLY A 71 -23.62 -16.79 10.48
CA GLY A 71 -24.02 -15.48 10.95
C GLY A 71 -22.79 -14.58 11.15
N TYR A 72 -22.81 -13.73 12.18
CA TYR A 72 -21.63 -12.96 12.55
C TYR A 72 -20.43 -13.88 12.81
N GLY A 73 -19.33 -13.63 12.11
CA GLY A 73 -18.09 -14.36 12.33
C GLY A 73 -17.30 -13.80 13.53
N PRO A 74 -16.17 -14.45 13.87
CA PRO A 74 -15.24 -13.90 14.83
C PRO A 74 -14.69 -12.56 14.33
N GLU A 75 -14.62 -11.54 15.19
CA GLU A 75 -14.21 -10.18 14.83
C GLU A 75 -12.75 -10.11 14.33
N ARG A 76 -11.90 -11.01 14.80
CA ARG A 76 -10.51 -11.17 14.33
C ARG A 76 -10.39 -11.91 13.01
N GLY A 77 -11.48 -12.47 12.48
CA GLY A 77 -11.51 -13.39 11.35
C GLY A 77 -11.52 -14.85 11.75
N TYR A 78 -11.92 -15.72 10.83
CA TYR A 78 -12.01 -17.16 11.06
C TYR A 78 -10.64 -17.80 11.22
N ASP A 79 -10.55 -18.82 12.07
CA ASP A 79 -9.31 -19.54 12.37
C ASP A 79 -8.68 -20.16 11.11
N PHE A 80 -9.51 -20.72 10.21
CA PHE A 80 -9.01 -21.31 8.97
C PHE A 80 -8.12 -20.34 8.16
N LEU A 81 -8.47 -19.05 8.12
CA LEU A 81 -7.69 -18.06 7.38
C LEU A 81 -6.50 -17.59 8.21
N ARG A 82 -6.67 -17.30 9.51
CA ARG A 82 -5.58 -16.84 10.38
C ARG A 82 -4.46 -17.89 10.47
N GLU A 83 -4.81 -19.18 10.59
CA GLU A 83 -3.86 -20.28 10.58
C GLU A 83 -3.18 -20.45 9.21
N ALA A 84 -3.93 -20.28 8.10
CA ALA A 84 -3.37 -20.31 6.75
C ALA A 84 -2.36 -19.19 6.54
N ILE A 85 -2.63 -17.96 7.00
CA ILE A 85 -1.72 -16.83 6.98
C ILE A 85 -0.42 -17.16 7.75
N ILE A 86 -0.53 -17.57 9.01
CA ILE A 86 0.63 -17.90 9.84
C ILE A 86 1.49 -18.97 9.17
N LYS A 87 0.85 -20.05 8.72
CA LYS A 87 1.52 -21.21 8.13
C LYS A 87 2.26 -20.88 6.83
N ASN A 88 1.72 -19.97 6.01
CA ASN A 88 2.22 -19.75 4.67
C ASN A 88 3.07 -18.47 4.53
N ASP A 89 2.70 -17.40 5.25
CA ASP A 89 3.36 -16.10 5.09
C ASP A 89 4.46 -15.87 6.14
N PHE A 90 4.37 -16.47 7.34
CA PHE A 90 5.27 -16.19 8.45
C PHE A 90 6.17 -17.38 8.85
N LEU A 91 5.62 -18.57 9.06
CA LEU A 91 6.42 -19.73 9.49
C LEU A 91 7.58 -20.08 8.55
N PRO A 92 7.44 -20.02 7.21
CA PRO A 92 8.56 -20.30 6.30
C PRO A 92 9.72 -19.31 6.43
N ARG A 93 9.46 -18.12 7.03
CA ARG A 93 10.47 -17.07 7.30
C ARG A 93 11.02 -17.14 8.73
N GLY A 94 10.66 -18.17 9.49
CA GLY A 94 11.06 -18.32 10.90
C GLY A 94 10.33 -17.38 11.86
N ILE A 95 9.21 -16.80 11.44
CA ILE A 95 8.40 -15.90 12.25
C ILE A 95 7.27 -16.71 12.89
N HIS A 96 7.24 -16.72 14.22
CA HIS A 96 6.20 -17.40 15.01
C HIS A 96 5.20 -16.40 15.53
N LEU A 97 3.95 -16.53 15.12
CA LEU A 97 2.81 -15.72 15.55
C LEU A 97 1.75 -16.61 16.22
N ASP A 98 1.12 -16.06 17.24
CA ASP A 98 -0.13 -16.61 17.75
C ASP A 98 -1.31 -16.16 16.87
N ALA A 99 -2.33 -17.00 16.72
CA ALA A 99 -3.53 -16.63 15.97
C ALA A 99 -4.18 -15.33 16.48
N ASN A 100 -4.05 -15.02 17.77
CA ASN A 100 -4.56 -13.79 18.38
C ASN A 100 -3.78 -12.53 18.01
N GLU A 101 -2.70 -12.63 17.26
CA GLU A 101 -1.93 -11.49 16.75
C GLU A 101 -2.32 -11.13 15.31
N VAL A 102 -3.13 -11.99 14.66
CA VAL A 102 -3.60 -11.83 13.28
C VAL A 102 -5.05 -11.34 13.30
N PHE A 103 -5.30 -10.19 12.67
CA PHE A 103 -6.62 -9.57 12.54
C PHE A 103 -6.97 -9.44 11.07
N VAL A 104 -7.94 -10.23 10.61
CA VAL A 104 -8.45 -10.18 9.23
C VAL A 104 -9.34 -8.95 9.07
N ASN A 105 -9.15 -8.21 7.97
CA ASN A 105 -9.85 -6.97 7.67
C ASN A 105 -10.35 -6.92 6.22
N ASP A 106 -10.99 -5.80 5.85
CA ASP A 106 -11.52 -5.53 4.51
C ASP A 106 -10.51 -4.87 3.56
N GLY A 107 -9.24 -5.00 3.87
CA GLY A 107 -8.10 -4.46 3.11
C GLY A 107 -7.24 -3.50 3.95
N ALA A 108 -5.93 -3.50 3.71
CA ALA A 108 -4.96 -2.73 4.51
C ALA A 108 -5.31 -1.24 4.66
N LYS A 109 -5.96 -0.64 3.64
CA LYS A 109 -6.31 0.79 3.65
C LYS A 109 -7.20 1.18 4.83
N SER A 110 -8.20 0.38 5.18
CA SER A 110 -9.08 0.66 6.31
C SER A 110 -8.32 0.56 7.63
N ASP A 111 -7.50 -0.46 7.81
CA ASP A 111 -6.76 -0.64 9.06
C ASP A 111 -5.63 0.38 9.22
N THR A 112 -4.95 0.81 8.16
CA THR A 112 -3.96 1.91 8.24
C THR A 112 -4.59 3.22 8.71
N GLY A 113 -5.86 3.46 8.38
CA GLY A 113 -6.64 4.59 8.89
C GLY A 113 -7.18 4.36 10.30
N ASN A 114 -7.68 3.14 10.58
CA ASN A 114 -8.34 2.80 11.83
C ASN A 114 -7.37 2.64 13.01
N ILE A 115 -6.15 2.14 12.77
CA ILE A 115 -5.15 1.91 13.83
C ILE A 115 -4.81 3.17 14.62
N GLN A 116 -5.00 4.32 14.01
CA GLN A 116 -4.74 5.61 14.63
C GLN A 116 -5.64 5.91 15.82
N GLU A 117 -6.83 5.28 15.90
CA GLU A 117 -7.78 5.50 16.99
C GLU A 117 -7.29 4.99 18.35
N ILE A 118 -6.35 4.01 18.33
CA ILE A 118 -5.78 3.46 19.58
C ILE A 118 -4.53 4.22 20.05
N LEU A 119 -4.12 5.24 19.32
CA LEU A 119 -2.95 6.06 19.61
C LEU A 119 -3.39 7.52 19.82
N ARG A 120 -2.75 8.23 20.76
CA ARG A 120 -3.11 9.61 21.07
C ARG A 120 -3.01 10.53 19.85
N TRP A 121 -3.92 11.49 19.79
CA TRP A 121 -4.02 12.47 18.70
C TRP A 121 -2.83 13.45 18.62
N ASP A 122 -2.08 13.62 19.71
CA ASP A 122 -0.93 14.53 19.81
C ASP A 122 0.43 13.85 19.53
N ASN A 123 0.45 12.55 19.19
CA ASN A 123 1.64 11.90 18.67
C ASN A 123 2.07 12.55 17.35
N ASN A 124 3.36 12.82 17.17
CA ASN A 124 3.89 13.24 15.88
C ASN A 124 4.10 12.03 14.95
N ILE A 125 4.07 12.30 13.65
CA ILE A 125 4.23 11.25 12.65
C ILE A 125 5.43 11.51 11.75
N GLY A 126 6.11 10.44 11.34
CA GLY A 126 7.12 10.46 10.29
C GLY A 126 6.64 9.68 9.08
N VAL A 127 6.87 10.25 7.92
CA VAL A 127 6.52 9.66 6.63
C VAL A 127 7.69 9.80 5.67
N THR A 128 7.90 8.81 4.81
CA THR A 128 8.78 8.98 3.65
C THR A 128 8.20 10.04 2.72
N ASP A 129 9.03 10.71 1.95
CA ASP A 129 8.59 11.66 0.93
C ASP A 129 9.40 11.38 -0.35
N PRO A 130 8.80 10.81 -1.39
CA PRO A 130 7.34 10.62 -1.62
C PRO A 130 6.73 9.44 -0.84
N ILE A 131 5.39 9.50 -0.64
CA ILE A 131 4.62 8.48 0.07
C ILE A 131 3.18 8.35 -0.44
N TYR A 132 2.53 7.24 -0.10
CA TYR A 132 1.10 7.07 -0.35
C TYR A 132 0.28 8.08 0.49
N PRO A 133 -0.49 9.00 -0.14
CA PRO A 133 -1.10 10.15 0.54
C PRO A 133 -2.04 9.80 1.71
N VAL A 134 -2.64 8.60 1.67
CA VAL A 134 -3.61 8.16 2.69
C VAL A 134 -3.04 8.18 4.11
N TYR A 135 -1.74 7.96 4.29
CA TYR A 135 -1.14 8.00 5.64
C TYR A 135 -1.16 9.42 6.21
N ILE A 136 -0.91 10.44 5.40
CA ILE A 136 -1.01 11.83 5.83
C ILE A 136 -2.48 12.23 6.00
N ASP A 137 -3.32 11.99 4.99
CA ASP A 137 -4.73 12.41 4.97
C ASP A 137 -5.49 11.86 6.18
N SER A 138 -5.29 10.58 6.53
CA SER A 138 -5.94 9.98 7.69
C SER A 138 -5.48 10.61 9.02
N ASN A 139 -4.23 11.06 9.12
CA ASN A 139 -3.72 11.81 10.27
C ASN A 139 -4.24 13.26 10.31
N VAL A 140 -4.48 13.88 9.17
CA VAL A 140 -5.17 15.18 9.09
C VAL A 140 -6.60 15.05 9.61
N MET A 141 -7.36 14.02 9.19
CA MET A 141 -8.75 13.79 9.59
C MET A 141 -8.95 13.72 11.09
N ILE A 142 -8.01 13.16 11.82
CA ILE A 142 -8.07 13.07 13.31
C ILE A 142 -7.39 14.23 14.02
N GLY A 143 -6.85 15.21 13.30
CA GLY A 143 -6.25 16.42 13.85
C GLY A 143 -4.78 16.32 14.22
N ARG A 144 -4.09 15.20 13.92
CA ARG A 144 -2.69 14.96 14.31
C ARG A 144 -1.69 15.76 13.46
N ALA A 145 -2.01 16.05 12.20
CA ALA A 145 -1.06 16.63 11.27
C ALA A 145 -0.73 18.13 11.50
N GLY A 146 -1.50 18.84 12.33
CA GLY A 146 -1.26 20.25 12.62
C GLY A 146 -1.85 21.20 11.56
N VAL A 147 -1.06 22.19 11.14
CA VAL A 147 -1.42 23.22 10.15
C VAL A 147 -0.68 22.96 8.85
N PHE A 148 -1.34 23.22 7.72
CA PHE A 148 -0.72 23.11 6.40
C PHE A 148 -0.10 24.43 5.99
N GLU A 149 1.24 24.48 5.87
CA GLU A 149 2.01 25.67 5.52
C GLU A 149 3.15 25.28 4.59
N ASN A 150 3.42 26.11 3.58
CA ASN A 150 4.53 25.89 2.63
C ASN A 150 4.58 24.49 2.00
N GLY A 151 3.41 23.92 1.71
CA GLY A 151 3.29 22.59 1.08
C GLY A 151 3.47 21.41 2.05
N LYS A 152 3.59 21.64 3.35
CA LYS A 152 3.80 20.60 4.39
C LYS A 152 2.89 20.80 5.59
N TRP A 153 2.62 19.72 6.30
CA TRP A 153 1.92 19.75 7.58
C TRP A 153 2.91 19.94 8.73
N SER A 154 2.62 20.87 9.64
CA SER A 154 3.56 21.30 10.69
C SER A 154 3.93 20.22 11.73
N ASN A 155 3.06 19.23 11.95
CA ASN A 155 3.29 18.14 12.89
C ASN A 155 3.63 16.80 12.19
N VAL A 156 4.15 16.88 10.95
CA VAL A 156 4.60 15.74 10.16
C VAL A 156 6.09 15.88 9.89
N THR A 157 6.87 14.91 10.30
CA THR A 157 8.27 14.77 9.92
C THR A 157 8.34 14.10 8.55
N TYR A 158 8.67 14.88 7.54
CA TYR A 158 8.92 14.36 6.20
C TYR A 158 10.36 13.87 6.11
N MET A 159 10.54 12.65 5.63
CA MET A 159 11.84 12.02 5.41
C MET A 159 12.07 11.94 3.90
N PRO A 160 12.73 12.95 3.29
CA PRO A 160 12.94 12.98 1.85
C PRO A 160 13.72 11.77 1.37
N CYS A 161 13.31 11.23 0.24
CA CYS A 161 13.97 10.12 -0.44
C CYS A 161 14.07 10.45 -1.93
N ASP A 162 15.26 10.40 -2.48
CA ASP A 162 15.49 10.63 -3.89
C ASP A 162 16.52 9.67 -4.49
N GLU A 163 16.95 9.96 -5.71
CA GLU A 163 17.91 9.15 -6.44
C GLU A 163 19.33 9.14 -5.83
N SER A 164 19.65 10.08 -4.95
CA SER A 164 20.98 10.17 -4.33
C SER A 164 21.16 9.24 -3.14
N ASP A 165 20.04 8.77 -2.58
CA ASP A 165 19.99 7.83 -1.44
C ASP A 165 19.27 6.51 -1.79
N ASP A 166 19.13 6.20 -3.08
CA ASP A 166 18.41 5.02 -3.59
C ASP A 166 16.96 4.94 -3.05
N PHE A 167 16.34 6.07 -2.78
CA PHE A 167 15.01 6.19 -2.15
C PHE A 167 14.90 5.54 -0.77
N ILE A 168 16.01 5.51 -0.02
CA ILE A 168 16.06 5.05 1.37
C ILE A 168 15.94 6.26 2.30
N PRO A 169 14.90 6.33 3.15
CA PRO A 169 14.70 7.47 4.02
C PRO A 169 15.78 7.56 5.09
N GLN A 170 16.27 8.77 5.32
CA GLN A 170 17.19 9.03 6.41
C GLN A 170 16.47 9.00 7.75
N ILE A 171 17.11 8.38 8.75
CA ILE A 171 16.60 8.31 10.10
C ILE A 171 16.62 9.71 10.74
N PRO A 172 15.48 10.21 11.28
CA PRO A 172 15.44 11.49 11.94
C PRO A 172 16.39 11.58 13.14
N ASP A 173 16.96 12.76 13.38
CA ASP A 173 17.82 13.07 14.53
C ASP A 173 17.03 13.37 15.81
N HIS A 174 15.72 13.52 15.71
CA HIS A 174 14.77 13.77 16.78
C HIS A 174 13.76 12.62 16.91
N ARG A 175 13.02 12.57 18.01
CA ARG A 175 12.00 11.56 18.26
C ARG A 175 10.78 11.77 17.35
N VAL A 176 10.37 10.68 16.69
CA VAL A 176 9.10 10.55 15.97
C VAL A 176 8.28 9.44 16.62
N ASP A 177 7.04 9.71 17.01
CA ASP A 177 6.23 8.74 17.77
C ASP A 177 5.67 7.62 16.89
N MET A 178 5.21 7.94 15.68
CA MET A 178 4.62 7.01 14.72
C MET A 178 5.31 7.14 13.38
N ILE A 179 5.81 6.05 12.82
CA ILE A 179 6.59 6.04 11.58
C ILE A 179 5.90 5.17 10.56
N TYR A 180 5.50 5.74 9.42
CA TYR A 180 4.95 4.99 8.30
C TYR A 180 6.06 4.58 7.35
N LEU A 181 6.20 3.28 7.14
CA LEU A 181 7.09 2.69 6.14
C LEU A 181 6.27 1.77 5.23
N CYS A 182 6.43 1.91 3.93
CA CYS A 182 5.77 1.06 2.94
C CYS A 182 6.83 0.42 2.04
N TYR A 183 6.98 -0.91 2.10
CA TYR A 183 7.93 -1.62 1.26
C TYR A 183 7.40 -3.01 0.82
N PRO A 184 7.49 -3.32 -0.49
CA PRO A 184 7.90 -2.43 -1.58
C PRO A 184 7.10 -1.13 -1.63
N ASN A 185 7.78 -0.03 -1.97
CA ASN A 185 7.22 1.31 -1.78
C ASN A 185 6.16 1.67 -2.86
N ASN A 186 5.10 2.28 -2.44
CA ASN A 186 4.20 3.06 -3.27
C ASN A 186 4.41 4.55 -2.93
N PRO A 187 4.99 5.39 -3.86
CA PRO A 187 4.91 5.24 -5.32
C PRO A 187 6.17 4.71 -6.02
N THR A 188 7.33 4.67 -5.38
CA THR A 188 8.63 4.52 -6.06
C THR A 188 8.91 3.12 -6.60
N GLY A 189 8.21 2.09 -6.08
CA GLY A 189 8.48 0.69 -6.42
C GLY A 189 9.82 0.17 -5.88
N THR A 190 10.49 0.94 -5.02
CA THR A 190 11.77 0.54 -4.41
C THR A 190 11.56 -0.35 -3.19
N VAL A 191 12.59 -1.03 -2.77
CA VAL A 191 12.60 -1.96 -1.63
C VAL A 191 13.62 -1.49 -0.58
N ILE A 192 13.56 -2.07 0.61
CA ILE A 192 14.50 -1.78 1.69
C ILE A 192 15.27 -3.06 2.07
N SER A 193 16.55 -2.95 2.30
CA SER A 193 17.37 -4.08 2.75
C SER A 193 17.09 -4.45 4.21
N LYS A 194 17.44 -5.69 4.61
CA LYS A 194 17.37 -6.10 6.02
C LYS A 194 18.24 -5.23 6.94
N GLU A 195 19.36 -4.73 6.41
CA GLU A 195 20.26 -3.85 7.17
C GLU A 195 19.63 -2.50 7.44
N GLU A 196 19.08 -1.85 6.39
CA GLU A 196 18.40 -0.56 6.54
C GLU A 196 17.15 -0.69 7.42
N LEU A 197 16.34 -1.73 7.22
CA LEU A 197 15.15 -1.95 8.04
C LEU A 197 15.51 -2.19 9.52
N ARG A 198 16.67 -2.81 9.81
CA ARG A 198 17.18 -2.98 11.17
C ARG A 198 17.51 -1.64 11.82
N LYS A 199 18.01 -0.65 11.08
CA LYS A 199 18.27 0.69 11.60
C LYS A 199 16.98 1.34 12.08
N TRP A 200 15.88 1.18 11.32
CA TRP A 200 14.55 1.67 11.70
C TRP A 200 14.00 0.98 12.95
N VAL A 201 14.12 -0.34 13.04
CA VAL A 201 13.71 -1.09 14.24
C VAL A 201 14.51 -0.64 15.47
N ASN A 202 15.83 -0.46 15.33
CA ASN A 202 16.68 0.02 16.42
C ASN A 202 16.34 1.47 16.83
N TYR A 203 16.06 2.34 15.85
CA TYR A 203 15.57 3.69 16.12
C TYR A 203 14.27 3.67 16.92
N ALA A 204 13.29 2.86 16.48
CA ALA A 204 12.00 2.75 17.14
C ALA A 204 12.13 2.21 18.57
N ILE A 205 12.99 1.21 18.81
CA ILE A 205 13.28 0.71 20.14
C ILE A 205 13.88 1.81 21.03
N LYS A 206 14.88 2.54 20.51
CA LYS A 206 15.58 3.60 21.27
C LYS A 206 14.66 4.75 21.64
N ASN A 207 13.76 5.13 20.73
CA ASN A 207 12.89 6.29 20.87
C ASN A 207 11.49 5.95 21.40
N GLU A 208 11.21 4.67 21.68
CA GLU A 208 9.87 4.20 22.08
C GLU A 208 8.80 4.56 21.02
N SER A 209 9.17 4.46 19.76
CA SER A 209 8.32 4.77 18.61
C SER A 209 7.58 3.53 18.12
N ILE A 210 6.51 3.72 17.34
CA ILE A 210 5.76 2.65 16.68
C ILE A 210 5.95 2.76 15.18
N ILE A 211 6.39 1.67 14.54
CA ILE A 211 6.44 1.56 13.09
C ILE A 211 5.12 0.98 12.58
N LEU A 212 4.49 1.68 11.66
CA LEU A 212 3.33 1.24 10.89
C LEU A 212 3.85 0.78 9.53
N TYR A 213 4.07 -0.52 9.38
CA TYR A 213 4.73 -1.12 8.21
C TYR A 213 3.70 -1.66 7.24
N ASP A 214 3.59 -1.03 6.06
CA ASP A 214 2.68 -1.47 4.99
C ASP A 214 3.42 -2.40 4.01
N ALA A 215 3.06 -3.68 4.05
CA ALA A 215 3.61 -4.76 3.23
C ALA A 215 2.67 -5.17 2.08
N ALA A 216 1.79 -4.27 1.62
CA ALA A 216 0.76 -4.61 0.62
C ALA A 216 1.32 -5.12 -0.72
N TYR A 217 2.60 -4.92 -1.00
CA TYR A 217 3.26 -5.34 -2.24
C TYR A 217 4.33 -6.42 -2.02
N GLU A 218 4.45 -7.01 -0.81
CA GLU A 218 5.48 -7.98 -0.46
C GLU A 218 5.51 -9.21 -1.39
N ALA A 219 4.35 -9.62 -1.91
CA ALA A 219 4.22 -10.76 -2.81
C ALA A 219 4.95 -10.57 -4.16
N TYR A 220 5.32 -9.35 -4.52
CA TYR A 220 6.06 -9.01 -5.74
C TYR A 220 7.58 -9.08 -5.57
N ILE A 221 8.08 -9.23 -4.35
CA ILE A 221 9.50 -9.37 -4.08
C ILE A 221 10.00 -10.70 -4.65
N THR A 222 10.99 -10.61 -5.54
CA THR A 222 11.63 -11.77 -6.16
C THR A 222 13.06 -12.02 -5.65
N ASP A 223 13.70 -10.99 -5.10
CA ASP A 223 15.03 -11.10 -4.51
C ASP A 223 14.93 -11.67 -3.09
N PRO A 224 15.52 -12.86 -2.82
CA PRO A 224 15.46 -13.52 -1.52
C PRO A 224 16.20 -12.77 -0.40
N SER A 225 17.04 -11.80 -0.73
CA SER A 225 17.75 -10.96 0.26
C SER A 225 16.87 -9.87 0.86
N ILE A 226 15.79 -9.49 0.17
CA ILE A 226 14.85 -8.45 0.60
C ILE A 226 13.82 -9.03 1.59
N PRO A 227 13.55 -8.36 2.73
CA PRO A 227 12.57 -8.84 3.69
C PRO A 227 11.15 -8.71 3.16
N HIS A 228 10.34 -9.74 3.35
CA HIS A 228 8.90 -9.71 3.07
C HIS A 228 8.08 -9.21 4.25
N SER A 229 8.65 -9.26 5.44
CA SER A 229 8.02 -8.84 6.69
C SER A 229 9.02 -8.11 7.57
N ILE A 230 8.56 -7.06 8.26
CA ILE A 230 9.40 -6.36 9.25
C ILE A 230 9.80 -7.31 10.39
N TYR A 231 9.01 -8.35 10.66
CA TYR A 231 9.29 -9.31 11.73
C TYR A 231 10.46 -10.27 11.42
N GLU A 232 11.02 -10.24 10.21
CA GLU A 232 12.33 -10.85 9.94
C GLU A 232 13.46 -10.10 10.66
N ILE A 233 13.21 -8.90 11.17
CA ILE A 233 14.16 -8.10 11.92
C ILE A 233 13.97 -8.33 13.42
N ARG A 234 15.02 -8.77 14.10
CA ARG A 234 14.99 -8.99 15.55
C ARG A 234 14.58 -7.71 16.30
N GLY A 235 13.57 -7.83 17.15
CA GLY A 235 13.05 -6.73 17.97
C GLY A 235 11.85 -6.02 17.36
N ALA A 236 11.53 -6.23 16.09
CA ALA A 236 10.40 -5.57 15.41
C ALA A 236 9.05 -5.85 16.08
N ARG A 237 8.84 -7.05 16.64
CA ARG A 237 7.60 -7.39 17.38
C ARG A 237 7.29 -6.47 18.56
N LYS A 238 8.30 -5.76 19.10
CA LYS A 238 8.13 -4.82 20.21
C LYS A 238 7.74 -3.41 19.75
N VAL A 239 7.91 -3.09 18.47
CA VAL A 239 7.81 -1.72 17.95
C VAL A 239 7.03 -1.58 16.66
N ALA A 240 6.54 -2.68 16.05
CA ALA A 240 5.89 -2.59 14.75
C ALA A 240 4.52 -3.25 14.70
N ILE A 241 3.61 -2.61 13.93
CA ILE A 241 2.36 -3.16 13.42
C ILE A 241 2.54 -3.33 11.91
N GLU A 242 2.14 -4.47 11.37
CA GLU A 242 2.31 -4.78 9.95
C GLU A 242 0.96 -4.99 9.26
N PHE A 243 0.80 -4.37 8.08
CA PHE A 243 -0.43 -4.43 7.28
C PHE A 243 -0.19 -5.18 5.98
N HIS A 244 -1.10 -6.10 5.66
CA HIS A 244 -1.10 -6.89 4.44
C HIS A 244 -2.42 -6.76 3.68
N SER A 245 -2.37 -6.91 2.36
CA SER A 245 -3.56 -6.80 1.51
C SER A 245 -3.56 -7.85 0.41
N TYR A 246 -4.67 -8.55 0.26
CA TYR A 246 -4.88 -9.42 -0.90
C TYR A 246 -5.26 -8.63 -2.17
N SER A 247 -5.49 -7.31 -2.05
CA SER A 247 -5.87 -6.45 -3.18
C SER A 247 -4.88 -6.57 -4.34
N LYS A 248 -3.57 -6.57 -4.04
CA LYS A 248 -2.52 -6.62 -5.06
C LYS A 248 -1.99 -8.03 -5.29
N THR A 249 -1.94 -8.83 -4.23
CA THR A 249 -1.47 -10.22 -4.28
C THR A 249 -2.39 -11.12 -5.09
N ALA A 250 -3.71 -11.00 -4.91
CA ALA A 250 -4.70 -11.94 -5.47
C ALA A 250 -5.86 -11.27 -6.21
N GLY A 251 -5.76 -9.98 -6.55
CA GLY A 251 -6.80 -9.26 -7.30
C GLY A 251 -8.00 -8.83 -6.46
N PHE A 252 -7.90 -8.76 -5.13
CA PHE A 252 -9.03 -8.51 -4.23
C PHE A 252 -9.40 -7.03 -4.09
N THR A 253 -9.12 -6.20 -5.08
CA THR A 253 -9.50 -4.77 -5.04
C THR A 253 -11.00 -4.57 -4.89
N GLY A 254 -11.83 -5.46 -5.48
CA GLY A 254 -13.29 -5.48 -5.35
C GLY A 254 -13.83 -6.45 -4.30
N VAL A 255 -13.08 -7.50 -3.93
CA VAL A 255 -13.50 -8.51 -2.93
C VAL A 255 -13.36 -8.01 -1.50
N ARG A 256 -12.34 -7.18 -1.24
CA ARG A 256 -12.04 -6.55 0.04
C ARG A 256 -11.62 -7.55 1.13
N CYS A 257 -10.34 -7.90 1.15
CA CYS A 257 -9.73 -8.68 2.22
C CYS A 257 -8.26 -8.33 2.39
N GLY A 258 -7.79 -8.36 3.63
CA GLY A 258 -6.42 -8.17 4.06
C GLY A 258 -6.28 -8.63 5.51
N TYR A 259 -5.13 -8.35 6.11
CA TYR A 259 -4.93 -8.61 7.53
C TYR A 259 -3.88 -7.67 8.14
N THR A 260 -3.98 -7.51 9.45
CA THR A 260 -3.05 -6.71 10.25
C THR A 260 -2.46 -7.58 11.34
N ILE A 261 -1.16 -7.47 11.54
CA ILE A 261 -0.46 -8.15 12.64
C ILE A 261 -0.20 -7.12 13.74
N VAL A 262 -0.74 -7.41 14.93
CA VAL A 262 -0.47 -6.61 16.14
C VAL A 262 0.12 -7.55 17.20
N PRO A 263 1.44 -7.56 17.40
CA PRO A 263 2.09 -8.46 18.34
C PRO A 263 1.67 -8.22 19.78
N LYS A 264 1.58 -9.28 20.56
CA LYS A 264 1.30 -9.20 22.02
C LYS A 264 2.40 -8.48 22.79
N GLU A 265 3.61 -8.48 22.26
CA GLU A 265 4.79 -7.82 22.86
C GLU A 265 4.78 -6.30 22.66
N LEU A 266 3.99 -5.81 21.68
CA LEU A 266 3.93 -4.40 21.34
C LEU A 266 3.19 -3.61 22.42
N LYS A 267 3.86 -2.61 22.99
CA LYS A 267 3.33 -1.76 24.05
C LYS A 267 3.45 -0.28 23.68
N ALA A 268 2.59 0.52 24.28
CA ALA A 268 2.71 1.98 24.31
C ALA A 268 2.54 2.48 25.74
N LYS A 269 2.85 3.75 26.00
CA LYS A 269 2.74 4.36 27.34
C LYS A 269 1.49 5.22 27.46
N THR A 270 0.88 5.19 28.63
CA THR A 270 -0.11 6.19 29.04
C THR A 270 0.59 7.51 29.40
N LEU A 271 -0.17 8.59 29.61
CA LEU A 271 0.38 9.85 30.13
C LEU A 271 1.02 9.71 31.50
N ALA A 272 0.57 8.74 32.32
CA ALA A 272 1.15 8.43 33.62
C ALA A 272 2.45 7.60 33.51
N GLY A 273 2.87 7.23 32.30
CA GLY A 273 4.07 6.42 32.05
C GLY A 273 3.86 4.91 32.15
N GLU A 274 2.63 4.44 32.37
CA GLU A 274 2.31 3.02 32.44
C GLU A 274 2.38 2.37 31.08
N GLU A 275 3.04 1.21 30.98
CA GLU A 275 3.07 0.41 29.75
C GLU A 275 1.78 -0.37 29.57
N VAL A 276 1.18 -0.25 28.38
CA VAL A 276 -0.05 -0.96 28.00
C VAL A 276 0.17 -1.70 26.67
N ALA A 277 -0.23 -2.98 26.63
CA ALA A 277 -0.16 -3.75 25.39
C ALA A 277 -1.21 -3.25 24.38
N LEU A 278 -0.78 -3.05 23.12
CA LEU A 278 -1.67 -2.54 22.07
C LEU A 278 -2.60 -3.62 21.48
N ASN A 279 -2.19 -4.89 21.50
CA ASN A 279 -3.00 -5.97 20.96
C ASN A 279 -4.42 -6.03 21.57
N PRO A 280 -4.62 -6.06 22.91
CA PRO A 280 -5.98 -6.09 23.47
C PRO A 280 -6.76 -4.78 23.23
N ILE A 281 -6.09 -3.65 23.06
CA ILE A 281 -6.75 -2.38 22.73
C ILE A 281 -7.27 -2.43 21.27
N TRP A 282 -6.44 -2.92 20.36
CA TRP A 282 -6.83 -3.11 18.96
C TRP A 282 -7.97 -4.12 18.84
N ASP A 283 -7.88 -5.24 19.54
CA ASP A 283 -8.95 -6.23 19.61
C ASP A 283 -10.28 -5.61 20.07
N ARG A 284 -10.26 -4.85 21.15
CA ARG A 284 -11.45 -4.15 21.66
C ARG A 284 -12.02 -3.16 20.62
N ARG A 285 -11.15 -2.43 19.90
CA ARG A 285 -11.58 -1.54 18.81
C ARG A 285 -12.28 -2.32 17.70
N GLN A 286 -11.69 -3.44 17.25
CA GLN A 286 -12.26 -4.27 16.19
C GLN A 286 -13.61 -4.86 16.60
N CYS A 287 -13.72 -5.40 17.81
CA CYS A 287 -15.01 -5.90 18.35
C CYS A 287 -16.08 -4.80 18.49
N THR A 288 -15.71 -3.55 18.60
CA THR A 288 -16.66 -2.44 18.81
C THR A 288 -17.10 -1.79 17.50
N LYS A 289 -16.22 -1.68 16.52
CA LYS A 289 -16.43 -0.87 15.30
C LYS A 289 -16.36 -1.66 14.00
N PHE A 290 -16.02 -2.95 14.07
CA PHE A 290 -15.85 -3.78 12.89
C PHE A 290 -16.24 -5.22 13.22
N ASN A 291 -17.20 -5.78 12.54
CA ASN A 291 -17.66 -7.17 12.74
C ASN A 291 -16.93 -8.19 11.84
N GLY A 292 -15.73 -7.87 11.38
CA GLY A 292 -14.98 -8.70 10.47
C GLY A 292 -15.42 -8.57 9.00
N THR A 293 -14.56 -9.00 8.08
CA THR A 293 -14.91 -9.11 6.66
C THR A 293 -15.75 -10.36 6.42
N SER A 294 -16.46 -10.41 5.30
CA SER A 294 -17.44 -11.49 5.02
C SER A 294 -16.80 -12.88 5.01
N TYR A 295 -17.58 -13.88 5.40
CA TYR A 295 -17.20 -15.29 5.31
C TYR A 295 -16.73 -15.67 3.90
N ILE A 296 -17.47 -15.22 2.87
CA ILE A 296 -17.16 -15.49 1.46
C ILE A 296 -15.79 -14.94 1.09
N SER A 297 -15.48 -13.68 1.47
CA SER A 297 -14.17 -13.08 1.22
C SER A 297 -13.03 -13.81 1.94
N GLN A 298 -13.28 -14.30 3.16
CA GLN A 298 -12.28 -15.06 3.91
C GLN A 298 -12.02 -16.45 3.31
N ARG A 299 -13.04 -17.15 2.82
CA ARG A 299 -12.88 -18.41 2.07
C ARG A 299 -12.15 -18.19 0.74
N ALA A 300 -12.44 -17.08 0.07
CA ALA A 300 -11.70 -16.67 -1.13
C ALA A 300 -10.20 -16.47 -0.82
N ALA A 301 -9.90 -15.79 0.29
CA ALA A 301 -8.51 -15.54 0.72
C ALA A 301 -7.80 -16.84 1.14
N GLU A 302 -8.48 -17.75 1.85
CA GLU A 302 -7.92 -19.05 2.21
C GLU A 302 -7.50 -19.85 0.96
N ALA A 303 -8.29 -19.77 -0.12
CA ALA A 303 -8.03 -20.52 -1.35
C ALA A 303 -6.70 -20.20 -2.01
N ILE A 304 -6.15 -19.00 -1.82
CA ILE A 304 -4.85 -18.62 -2.38
C ILE A 304 -3.69 -19.43 -1.78
N TYR A 305 -3.85 -19.95 -0.57
CA TYR A 305 -2.85 -20.73 0.13
C TYR A 305 -2.86 -22.23 -0.23
N THR A 306 -3.86 -22.68 -0.98
CA THR A 306 -3.85 -24.05 -1.55
C THR A 306 -2.74 -24.19 -2.59
N PRO A 307 -2.24 -25.40 -2.88
CA PRO A 307 -1.22 -25.60 -3.93
C PRO A 307 -1.64 -25.01 -5.28
N GLU A 308 -2.92 -25.18 -5.66
CA GLU A 308 -3.47 -24.61 -6.89
C GLU A 308 -3.56 -23.09 -6.84
N GLY A 309 -4.08 -22.54 -5.74
CA GLY A 309 -4.17 -21.09 -5.52
C GLY A 309 -2.82 -20.40 -5.59
N LYS A 310 -1.81 -20.94 -4.91
CA LYS A 310 -0.44 -20.43 -4.96
C LYS A 310 0.12 -20.38 -6.38
N LYS A 311 -0.10 -21.48 -7.16
CA LYS A 311 0.36 -21.53 -8.57
C LYS A 311 -0.32 -20.46 -9.40
N GLN A 312 -1.63 -20.27 -9.24
CA GLN A 312 -2.41 -19.32 -10.01
C GLN A 312 -2.10 -17.87 -9.63
N VAL A 313 -2.00 -17.57 -8.34
CA VAL A 313 -1.58 -16.24 -7.83
C VAL A 313 -0.18 -15.89 -8.32
N LYS A 314 0.77 -16.84 -8.26
CA LYS A 314 2.13 -16.62 -8.79
C LYS A 314 2.12 -16.30 -10.29
N ALA A 315 1.25 -16.96 -11.07
CA ALA A 315 1.12 -16.67 -12.49
C ALA A 315 0.62 -15.24 -12.73
N THR A 316 -0.35 -14.75 -11.96
CA THR A 316 -0.85 -13.37 -12.04
C THR A 316 0.22 -12.35 -11.62
N ILE A 317 0.98 -12.63 -10.56
CA ILE A 317 2.09 -11.77 -10.13
C ILE A 317 3.16 -11.70 -11.23
N ASN A 318 3.54 -12.84 -11.80
CA ASN A 318 4.52 -12.89 -12.89
C ASN A 318 4.05 -12.08 -14.11
N TYR A 319 2.77 -12.18 -14.47
CA TYR A 319 2.18 -11.40 -15.55
C TYR A 319 2.43 -9.89 -15.38
N TYR A 320 2.17 -9.36 -14.18
CA TYR A 320 2.41 -7.95 -13.92
C TYR A 320 3.90 -7.60 -13.83
N MET A 321 4.73 -8.51 -13.32
CA MET A 321 6.17 -8.26 -13.27
C MET A 321 6.83 -8.33 -14.66
N GLU A 322 6.33 -9.15 -15.57
CA GLU A 322 6.74 -9.14 -16.98
C GLU A 322 6.44 -7.78 -17.63
N ASN A 323 5.26 -7.21 -17.37
CA ASN A 323 4.95 -5.84 -17.79
C ASN A 323 5.93 -4.82 -17.19
N ALA A 324 6.20 -4.92 -15.87
CA ALA A 324 7.09 -3.98 -15.19
C ALA A 324 8.50 -4.01 -15.78
N HIS A 325 9.06 -5.20 -15.95
CA HIS A 325 10.38 -5.38 -16.55
C HIS A 325 10.45 -4.87 -18.00
N PHE A 326 9.43 -5.18 -18.81
CA PHE A 326 9.34 -4.69 -20.17
C PHE A 326 9.27 -3.16 -20.23
N MET A 327 8.34 -2.56 -19.52
CA MET A 327 8.16 -1.11 -19.50
C MET A 327 9.43 -0.39 -18.99
N ARG A 328 10.06 -0.93 -17.95
CA ARG A 328 11.32 -0.41 -17.41
C ARG A 328 12.40 -0.38 -18.50
N ALA A 329 12.59 -1.50 -19.18
CA ALA A 329 13.59 -1.63 -20.23
C ALA A 329 13.34 -0.66 -21.40
N GLU A 330 12.09 -0.55 -21.86
CA GLU A 330 11.74 0.37 -22.95
C GLU A 330 11.95 1.85 -22.55
N LEU A 331 11.52 2.27 -21.36
CA LEU A 331 11.72 3.62 -20.89
C LEU A 331 13.22 3.96 -20.73
N GLN A 332 14.04 3.01 -20.27
CA GLN A 332 15.49 3.18 -20.18
C GLN A 332 16.15 3.31 -21.57
N LYS A 333 15.70 2.53 -22.59
CA LYS A 333 16.15 2.71 -23.98
C LYS A 333 15.84 4.10 -24.53
N LEU A 334 14.74 4.71 -24.07
CA LEU A 334 14.39 6.10 -24.40
C LEU A 334 15.23 7.12 -23.65
N GLY A 335 16.19 6.70 -22.83
CA GLY A 335 17.08 7.56 -22.05
C GLY A 335 16.42 8.15 -20.79
N LEU A 336 15.30 7.61 -20.34
CA LEU A 336 14.65 8.02 -19.09
C LEU A 336 15.28 7.29 -17.90
N ARG A 337 15.38 7.98 -16.76
CA ARG A 337 15.77 7.35 -15.49
C ARG A 337 14.53 6.73 -14.86
N VAL A 338 14.61 5.44 -14.58
CA VAL A 338 13.50 4.64 -14.05
C VAL A 338 13.94 3.90 -12.81
N TYR A 339 13.17 4.03 -11.74
CA TYR A 339 13.33 3.33 -10.46
C TYR A 339 12.13 2.41 -10.23
N GLY A 340 12.27 1.41 -9.37
CA GLY A 340 11.24 0.38 -9.19
C GLY A 340 11.07 -0.55 -10.40
N GLY A 341 9.98 -1.30 -10.45
CA GLY A 341 9.68 -2.24 -11.54
C GLY A 341 10.48 -3.55 -11.49
N GLU A 342 11.24 -3.83 -10.40
CA GLU A 342 12.03 -5.05 -10.21
C GLU A 342 11.43 -5.97 -9.13
N ASN A 343 11.00 -5.41 -8.02
CA ASN A 343 10.34 -6.10 -6.91
C ASN A 343 8.99 -5.48 -6.56
N ALA A 344 8.41 -4.73 -7.49
CA ALA A 344 7.10 -4.08 -7.36
C ALA A 344 6.54 -3.71 -8.73
N PRO A 345 5.22 -3.63 -8.88
CA PRO A 345 4.58 -3.29 -10.16
C PRO A 345 4.53 -1.77 -10.44
N TYR A 346 5.31 -0.97 -9.73
CA TYR A 346 5.40 0.47 -9.92
C TYR A 346 6.74 0.88 -10.51
N LEU A 347 6.67 1.80 -11.48
CA LEU A 347 7.81 2.44 -12.09
C LEU A 347 7.76 3.92 -11.74
N TRP A 348 8.82 4.41 -11.12
CA TRP A 348 9.02 5.80 -10.77
C TRP A 348 9.98 6.41 -11.78
N VAL A 349 9.45 7.30 -12.61
CA VAL A 349 10.17 7.81 -13.79
C VAL A 349 10.49 9.27 -13.59
N LYS A 350 11.77 9.64 -13.69
CA LYS A 350 12.22 11.03 -13.66
C LYS A 350 11.81 11.73 -14.95
N THR A 351 11.17 12.89 -14.83
CA THR A 351 10.78 13.68 -15.99
C THR A 351 12.01 14.29 -16.67
N PRO A 352 12.05 14.33 -18.02
CA PRO A 352 13.14 14.99 -18.73
C PRO A 352 13.25 16.47 -18.36
N ASN A 353 14.49 16.99 -18.27
CA ASN A 353 14.80 18.39 -18.00
C ASN A 353 14.11 18.97 -16.74
N ASN A 354 13.84 18.11 -15.74
CA ASN A 354 13.08 18.45 -14.54
C ASN A 354 11.72 19.11 -14.85
N THR A 355 11.05 18.67 -15.91
CA THR A 355 9.70 19.13 -16.24
C THR A 355 8.78 18.91 -15.04
N PRO A 356 7.99 19.91 -14.60
CA PRO A 356 7.05 19.72 -13.50
C PRO A 356 6.08 18.55 -13.72
N SER A 357 5.80 17.78 -12.67
CA SER A 357 5.04 16.51 -12.72
C SER A 357 3.68 16.65 -13.41
N TRP A 358 2.90 17.70 -13.09
CA TRP A 358 1.61 17.94 -13.72
C TRP A 358 1.74 18.36 -15.18
N LYS A 359 2.78 19.16 -15.52
CA LYS A 359 3.02 19.55 -16.91
C LYS A 359 3.38 18.32 -17.75
N PHE A 360 4.26 17.47 -17.24
CA PHE A 360 4.64 16.24 -17.95
C PHE A 360 3.46 15.25 -18.08
N PHE A 361 2.59 15.17 -17.07
CA PHE A 361 1.33 14.43 -17.15
C PHE A 361 0.46 14.92 -18.32
N GLU A 362 0.27 16.23 -18.45
CA GLU A 362 -0.53 16.82 -19.54
C GLU A 362 0.13 16.57 -20.90
N GLU A 363 1.44 16.80 -21.01
CA GLU A 363 2.19 16.56 -22.24
C GLU A 363 2.10 15.08 -22.68
N MET A 364 2.20 14.13 -21.75
CA MET A 364 2.04 12.70 -22.05
C MET A 364 0.60 12.35 -22.44
N LEU A 365 -0.40 12.91 -21.76
CA LEU A 365 -1.81 12.68 -22.08
C LEU A 365 -2.14 13.19 -23.50
N TYR A 366 -1.71 14.41 -23.84
CA TYR A 366 -1.99 15.01 -25.15
C TYR A 366 -1.10 14.46 -26.27
N GLY A 367 0.17 14.15 -25.99
CA GLY A 367 1.14 13.69 -26.98
C GLY A 367 1.08 12.18 -27.26
N ALA A 368 0.83 11.36 -26.23
CA ALA A 368 0.83 9.91 -26.33
C ALA A 368 -0.54 9.25 -26.05
N SER A 369 -1.53 9.98 -25.55
CA SER A 369 -2.80 9.44 -25.03
C SER A 369 -2.58 8.37 -23.93
N VAL A 370 -1.54 8.56 -23.09
CA VAL A 370 -1.18 7.71 -21.96
C VAL A 370 -1.34 8.49 -20.67
N VAL A 371 -1.94 7.87 -19.66
CA VAL A 371 -2.16 8.45 -18.32
C VAL A 371 -1.14 7.89 -17.35
N CYS A 372 -0.38 8.77 -16.71
CA CYS A 372 0.47 8.48 -15.56
C CYS A 372 -0.12 9.08 -14.28
N THR A 373 0.58 8.99 -13.15
CA THR A 373 0.27 9.78 -11.95
C THR A 373 1.38 10.79 -11.71
N PRO A 374 1.08 12.11 -11.59
CA PRO A 374 2.08 13.12 -11.26
C PRO A 374 2.73 12.83 -9.90
N GLY A 375 4.06 12.88 -9.86
CA GLY A 375 4.81 12.49 -8.67
C GLY A 375 4.59 13.42 -7.48
N VAL A 376 4.40 14.72 -7.72
CA VAL A 376 4.10 15.70 -6.66
C VAL A 376 2.83 15.36 -5.85
N GLY A 377 1.93 14.56 -6.41
CA GLY A 377 0.75 14.06 -5.69
C GLY A 377 1.07 13.05 -4.58
N PHE A 378 2.32 12.59 -4.49
CA PHE A 378 2.81 11.70 -3.44
C PHE A 378 3.69 12.43 -2.41
N GLY A 379 3.80 13.74 -2.50
CA GLY A 379 4.61 14.57 -1.63
C GLY A 379 5.56 15.50 -2.39
N PRO A 380 6.12 16.54 -1.73
CA PRO A 380 7.00 17.52 -2.35
C PRO A 380 8.20 16.93 -3.09
N SER A 381 8.83 15.87 -2.53
CA SER A 381 9.98 15.19 -3.17
C SER A 381 9.61 14.38 -4.40
N GLY A 382 8.30 14.25 -4.69
CA GLY A 382 7.81 13.65 -5.93
C GLY A 382 7.80 14.61 -7.12
N GLU A 383 8.09 15.91 -6.93
CA GLU A 383 8.17 16.84 -8.04
C GLU A 383 9.32 16.48 -8.99
N GLY A 384 9.07 16.58 -10.29
CA GLY A 384 10.03 16.14 -11.32
C GLY A 384 10.00 14.61 -11.58
N TYR A 385 8.98 13.92 -11.08
CA TYR A 385 8.75 12.48 -11.34
C TYR A 385 7.30 12.21 -11.74
N ILE A 386 7.10 11.05 -12.34
CA ILE A 386 5.77 10.45 -12.55
C ILE A 386 5.80 8.99 -12.11
N ARG A 387 4.64 8.47 -11.69
CA ARG A 387 4.47 7.03 -11.48
C ARG A 387 3.72 6.39 -12.65
N LEU A 388 4.24 5.29 -13.16
CA LEU A 388 3.55 4.34 -14.02
C LEU A 388 3.29 3.04 -13.25
N THR A 389 2.22 2.33 -13.62
CA THR A 389 1.87 1.03 -13.05
C THR A 389 1.91 -0.05 -14.12
N ALA A 390 2.38 -1.23 -13.74
CA ALA A 390 2.43 -2.41 -14.60
C ALA A 390 1.15 -3.26 -14.54
N PHE A 391 0.10 -2.78 -13.89
CA PHE A 391 -1.18 -3.49 -13.76
C PHE A 391 -2.04 -3.48 -15.03
N GLY A 392 -1.53 -3.01 -16.17
CA GLY A 392 -2.21 -3.04 -17.45
C GLY A 392 -2.21 -4.42 -18.11
N GLU A 393 -2.99 -4.57 -19.21
CA GLU A 393 -2.84 -5.70 -20.11
C GLU A 393 -1.50 -5.63 -20.85
N HIS A 394 -0.92 -6.77 -21.23
CA HIS A 394 0.37 -6.80 -21.95
C HIS A 394 0.37 -5.91 -23.20
N GLU A 395 -0.68 -6.02 -24.02
CA GLU A 395 -0.81 -5.21 -25.23
C GLU A 395 -0.94 -3.72 -24.94
N ASP A 396 -1.64 -3.33 -23.86
CA ASP A 396 -1.75 -1.94 -23.44
C ASP A 396 -0.41 -1.37 -22.98
N CYS A 397 0.35 -2.16 -22.21
CA CYS A 397 1.68 -1.76 -21.78
C CYS A 397 2.63 -1.59 -22.96
N LYS A 398 2.58 -2.50 -23.94
CA LYS A 398 3.39 -2.44 -25.15
C LYS A 398 3.02 -1.23 -26.02
N GLU A 399 1.73 -1.06 -26.32
CA GLU A 399 1.23 0.07 -27.09
C GLU A 399 1.55 1.41 -26.42
N ALA A 400 1.47 1.49 -25.07
CA ALA A 400 1.84 2.70 -24.34
C ALA A 400 3.31 3.05 -24.52
N MET A 401 4.22 2.07 -24.46
CA MET A 401 5.65 2.30 -24.68
C MET A 401 5.94 2.76 -26.12
N GLU A 402 5.31 2.18 -27.11
CA GLU A 402 5.42 2.60 -28.51
C GLU A 402 4.93 4.04 -28.73
N ARG A 403 3.79 4.41 -28.11
CA ARG A 403 3.25 5.78 -28.18
C ARG A 403 4.15 6.79 -27.48
N ILE A 404 4.70 6.44 -26.31
CA ILE A 404 5.65 7.30 -25.58
C ILE A 404 6.93 7.50 -26.40
N ALA A 405 7.48 6.44 -27.01
CA ALA A 405 8.66 6.52 -27.86
C ALA A 405 8.42 7.47 -29.04
N LYS A 406 7.32 7.30 -29.77
CA LYS A 406 6.94 8.18 -30.88
C LYS A 406 6.75 9.64 -30.43
N TRP A 407 6.10 9.87 -29.30
CA TRP A 407 5.89 11.22 -28.76
C TRP A 407 7.22 11.89 -28.39
N LEU A 408 8.17 11.14 -27.82
CA LEU A 408 9.50 11.65 -27.50
C LEU A 408 10.44 11.79 -28.73
N GLY A 409 9.96 11.45 -29.94
CA GLY A 409 10.74 11.55 -31.17
C GLY A 409 11.85 10.51 -31.31
N LYS A 410 11.64 9.33 -30.74
CA LYS A 410 12.62 8.22 -30.72
C LYS A 410 12.07 6.94 -31.30
#